data_f9c9d1cb3fefcb7bba93aeeb9f30ea97
#
_entry.id   f9c9d1cb3fefcb7bba93aeeb9f30ea97
#
_cell.length_a   1.000
_cell.length_b   1.000
_cell.length_c   1.000
_cell.angle_alpha   90.00
_cell.angle_beta   90.00
_cell.angle_gamma   90.00
#
_symmetry.space_group_name_H-M   'P 1'
#
loop_
_entity.id
_entity.type
_entity.pdbx_description
1 polymer ?
#
loop_
_entity_poly.entity_id
_entity_poly.type
_entity_poly.pdbx_seq_one_letter_code
_entity_poly.pdbx_strand_id
1 'polypeptide(L)'
;NAATAQRPDCVLEAEKHFYETANANPLRGFYPLSLAATEQYEEARKTVQKFIHAKSSKEIIFTRNTTESLNLVAYSYGLSNLREGDEIVVSIMEHHSNLLPWQMVARQTGAVLKFLECTQEGTLPDEVLEAAITEKTKLVAVAQVSNVLGCVNPVEKIVKLAHEKGAVVVVDAAQSAPHMPVDVTALDVDFLAFSGHKLMG
;
A
#
# COMPACT_ATOMS: atom_id res chain seq x y z
N ASN A 1 15.27 -3.61 11.67
CA ASN A 1 13.88 -3.45 12.14
C ASN A 1 12.82 -3.75 11.06
N ALA A 2 13.09 -4.71 10.15
CA ALA A 2 12.15 -5.03 9.06
C ALA A 2 10.78 -5.56 9.54
N ALA A 3 10.70 -6.10 10.75
CA ALA A 3 9.44 -6.57 11.33
C ALA A 3 8.67 -5.44 12.04
N THR A 4 9.35 -4.64 12.86
CA THR A 4 8.82 -3.46 13.55
C THR A 4 9.98 -2.57 14.00
N ALA A 5 9.76 -1.27 14.14
CA ALA A 5 10.74 -0.32 14.66
C ALA A 5 10.46 0.01 16.13
N GLN A 6 11.50 0.39 16.86
CA GLN A 6 11.35 0.96 18.21
C GLN A 6 10.75 2.37 18.08
N ARG A 7 9.77 2.67 18.94
CA ARG A 7 9.17 4.00 18.97
C ARG A 7 10.08 4.97 19.74
N PRO A 8 10.42 6.12 19.16
CA PRO A 8 11.15 7.17 19.87
C PRO A 8 10.26 7.84 20.93
N ASP A 9 10.90 8.44 21.94
CA ASP A 9 10.21 9.09 23.06
C ASP A 9 9.20 10.14 22.59
N CYS A 10 9.54 10.91 21.56
CA CYS A 10 8.64 11.94 21.02
C CYS A 10 7.31 11.37 20.49
N VAL A 11 7.30 10.14 19.97
CA VAL A 11 6.07 9.46 19.53
C VAL A 11 5.26 9.02 20.74
N LEU A 12 5.90 8.41 21.74
CA LEU A 12 5.24 7.98 22.97
C LEU A 12 4.66 9.17 23.75
N GLU A 13 5.39 10.27 23.81
CA GLU A 13 4.93 11.51 24.44
C GLU A 13 3.76 12.15 23.70
N ALA A 14 3.79 12.16 22.36
CA ALA A 14 2.69 12.68 21.55
C ALA A 14 1.41 11.86 21.73
N GLU A 15 1.53 10.52 21.75
CA GLU A 15 0.40 9.61 22.02
C GLU A 15 -0.18 9.86 23.42
N LYS A 16 0.67 9.92 24.45
CA LYS A 16 0.25 10.23 25.81
C LYS A 16 -0.44 11.59 25.89
N HIS A 17 0.15 12.62 25.31
CA HIS A 17 -0.40 13.97 25.30
C HIS A 17 -1.80 14.01 24.64
N PHE A 18 -2.00 13.32 23.53
CA PHE A 18 -3.31 13.21 22.90
C PHE A 18 -4.36 12.62 23.85
N TYR A 19 -4.04 11.51 24.53
CA TYR A 19 -4.96 10.89 25.48
C TYR A 19 -5.28 11.79 26.68
N GLU A 20 -4.33 12.59 27.13
CA GLU A 20 -4.51 13.50 28.28
C GLU A 20 -5.29 14.77 27.92
N THR A 21 -5.24 15.25 26.66
CA THR A 21 -5.72 16.59 26.34
C THR A 21 -6.83 16.65 25.27
N ALA A 22 -6.91 15.67 24.36
CA ALA A 22 -7.79 15.73 23.20
C ALA A 22 -8.52 14.40 22.88
N ASN A 23 -8.50 13.43 23.81
CA ASN A 23 -9.12 12.14 23.60
C ASN A 23 -10.65 12.24 23.49
N ALA A 24 -11.17 12.31 22.28
CA ALA A 24 -12.58 12.34 21.97
C ALA A 24 -12.85 11.73 20.60
N ASN A 25 -14.13 11.44 20.27
CA ASN A 25 -14.51 10.97 18.94
C ASN A 25 -14.32 12.08 17.90
N PRO A 26 -13.38 11.93 16.95
CA PRO A 26 -13.24 12.89 15.86
C PRO A 26 -14.47 12.82 14.93
N LEU A 27 -14.74 13.91 14.21
CA LEU A 27 -15.77 14.03 13.17
C LEU A 27 -17.23 13.84 13.64
N ARG A 28 -17.49 13.72 14.94
CA ARG A 28 -18.83 13.38 15.46
C ARG A 28 -19.42 14.35 16.47
N GLY A 29 -18.73 15.40 16.85
CA GLY A 29 -19.21 16.35 17.86
C GLY A 29 -18.81 17.78 17.58
N PHE A 30 -19.57 18.72 18.18
CA PHE A 30 -19.28 20.16 18.10
C PHE A 30 -18.74 20.71 19.43
N TYR A 31 -18.40 19.84 20.39
CA TYR A 31 -17.79 20.27 21.64
C TYR A 31 -16.26 20.34 21.51
N PRO A 32 -15.58 21.16 22.34
CA PRO A 32 -14.18 21.52 22.14
C PRO A 32 -13.23 20.34 21.97
N LEU A 33 -13.36 19.27 22.77
CA LEU A 33 -12.50 18.09 22.66
C LEU A 33 -12.67 17.33 21.33
N SER A 34 -13.91 17.21 20.83
CA SER A 34 -14.16 16.57 19.54
C SER A 34 -13.61 17.38 18.37
N LEU A 35 -13.67 18.69 18.45
CA LEU A 35 -13.07 19.59 17.45
C LEU A 35 -11.55 19.47 17.47
N ALA A 36 -10.93 19.49 18.65
CA ALA A 36 -9.49 19.31 18.81
C ALA A 36 -9.00 17.94 18.28
N ALA A 37 -9.71 16.86 18.62
CA ALA A 37 -9.42 15.54 18.09
C ALA A 37 -9.55 15.45 16.56
N THR A 38 -10.56 16.11 16.00
CA THR A 38 -10.78 16.18 14.54
C THR A 38 -9.65 16.94 13.86
N GLU A 39 -9.25 18.07 14.41
CA GLU A 39 -8.16 18.90 13.86
C GLU A 39 -6.84 18.13 13.84
N GLN A 40 -6.48 17.47 14.95
CA GLN A 40 -5.27 16.65 15.03
C GLN A 40 -5.30 15.47 14.06
N TYR A 41 -6.44 14.80 13.91
CA TYR A 41 -6.61 13.69 12.97
C TYR A 41 -6.43 14.13 11.51
N GLU A 42 -7.01 15.27 11.13
CA GLU A 42 -6.88 15.80 9.77
C GLU A 42 -5.49 16.40 9.50
N GLU A 43 -4.80 16.92 10.52
CA GLU A 43 -3.41 17.37 10.36
C GLU A 43 -2.45 16.18 10.20
N ALA A 44 -2.67 15.07 10.94
CA ALA A 44 -1.94 13.82 10.71
C ALA A 44 -2.15 13.31 9.27
N ARG A 45 -3.37 13.40 8.75
CA ARG A 45 -3.67 13.04 7.35
C ARG A 45 -2.89 13.88 6.35
N LYS A 46 -2.82 15.19 6.54
CA LYS A 46 -2.02 16.09 5.71
C LYS A 46 -0.52 15.82 5.82
N THR A 47 -0.05 15.44 7.00
CA THR A 47 1.35 15.06 7.22
C THR A 47 1.71 13.81 6.42
N VAL A 48 0.87 12.79 6.46
CA VAL A 48 1.04 11.57 5.64
C VAL A 48 0.96 11.89 4.14
N GLN A 49 0.00 12.72 3.74
CA GLN A 49 -0.14 13.18 2.34
C GLN A 49 1.15 13.83 1.83
N LYS A 50 1.76 14.72 2.62
CA LYS A 50 3.04 15.36 2.26
C LYS A 50 4.20 14.37 2.25
N PHE A 51 4.22 13.42 3.19
CA PHE A 51 5.29 12.43 3.33
C PHE A 51 5.41 11.52 2.09
N ILE A 52 4.29 11.15 1.48
CA ILE A 52 4.27 10.31 0.26
C ILE A 52 4.01 11.11 -1.02
N HIS A 53 3.97 12.45 -0.95
CA HIS A 53 3.68 13.36 -2.07
C HIS A 53 2.34 13.09 -2.77
N ALA A 54 1.31 12.65 -2.03
CA ALA A 54 -0.03 12.49 -2.60
C ALA A 54 -0.64 13.85 -2.97
N LYS A 55 -1.47 13.89 -4.02
CA LYS A 55 -2.07 15.14 -4.55
C LYS A 55 -3.06 15.77 -3.56
N SER A 56 -3.75 14.95 -2.78
CA SER A 56 -4.77 15.41 -1.85
C SER A 56 -4.75 14.58 -0.56
N SER A 57 -5.02 15.21 0.59
CA SER A 57 -5.24 14.50 1.85
C SER A 57 -6.45 13.56 1.81
N LYS A 58 -7.39 13.76 0.89
CA LYS A 58 -8.52 12.86 0.66
C LYS A 58 -8.12 11.49 0.12
N GLU A 59 -6.92 11.36 -0.44
CA GLU A 59 -6.36 10.07 -0.90
C GLU A 59 -5.80 9.23 0.25
N ILE A 60 -5.64 9.81 1.43
CA ILE A 60 -5.09 9.12 2.60
C ILE A 60 -6.20 8.43 3.37
N ILE A 61 -6.09 7.13 3.53
CA ILE A 61 -7.01 6.29 4.31
C ILE A 61 -6.22 5.64 5.44
N PHE A 62 -6.58 5.93 6.69
CA PHE A 62 -5.99 5.28 7.84
C PHE A 62 -6.64 3.92 8.09
N THR A 63 -5.79 2.92 8.25
CA THR A 63 -6.14 1.55 8.62
C THR A 63 -5.21 1.10 9.76
N ARG A 64 -5.39 -0.10 10.28
CA ARG A 64 -4.53 -0.61 11.35
C ARG A 64 -3.11 -0.95 10.89
N ASN A 65 -2.93 -1.34 9.62
CA ASN A 65 -1.64 -1.72 9.06
C ASN A 65 -1.75 -1.99 7.55
N THR A 66 -0.61 -2.26 6.88
CA THR A 66 -0.52 -2.62 5.46
C THR A 66 -1.43 -3.80 5.10
N THR A 67 -1.51 -4.83 5.96
CA THR A 67 -2.38 -5.99 5.70
C THR A 67 -3.84 -5.59 5.55
N GLU A 68 -4.34 -4.75 6.45
CA GLU A 68 -5.71 -4.24 6.36
C GLU A 68 -5.89 -3.35 5.13
N SER A 69 -4.93 -2.49 4.82
CA SER A 69 -4.99 -1.62 3.62
C SER A 69 -5.08 -2.44 2.33
N LEU A 70 -4.24 -3.46 2.17
CA LEU A 70 -4.26 -4.34 0.99
C LEU A 70 -5.56 -5.16 0.90
N ASN A 71 -6.06 -5.65 2.03
CA ASN A 71 -7.37 -6.30 2.06
C ASN A 71 -8.51 -5.33 1.72
N LEU A 72 -8.43 -4.07 2.18
CA LEU A 72 -9.41 -3.05 1.83
C LEU A 72 -9.46 -2.82 0.31
N VAL A 73 -8.32 -2.71 -0.35
CA VAL A 73 -8.25 -2.60 -1.81
C VAL A 73 -8.81 -3.85 -2.48
N ALA A 74 -8.45 -5.03 -1.99
CA ALA A 74 -8.94 -6.30 -2.53
C ALA A 74 -10.46 -6.43 -2.43
N TYR A 75 -11.05 -6.12 -1.27
CA TYR A 75 -12.50 -6.22 -1.05
C TYR A 75 -13.28 -5.10 -1.75
N SER A 76 -12.75 -3.87 -1.79
CA SER A 76 -13.45 -2.75 -2.44
C SER A 76 -13.23 -2.73 -3.95
N TYR A 77 -11.98 -2.57 -4.39
CA TYR A 77 -11.66 -2.48 -5.82
C TYR A 77 -11.66 -3.85 -6.50
N GLY A 78 -10.94 -4.83 -5.92
CA GLY A 78 -10.74 -6.15 -6.54
C GLY A 78 -12.07 -6.87 -6.84
N LEU A 79 -12.89 -7.08 -5.82
CA LEU A 79 -14.18 -7.77 -5.99
C LEU A 79 -15.19 -6.99 -6.84
N SER A 80 -15.09 -5.66 -6.91
CA SER A 80 -16.02 -4.83 -7.68
C SER A 80 -15.65 -4.73 -9.16
N ASN A 81 -14.37 -4.81 -9.52
CA ASN A 81 -13.89 -4.51 -10.85
C ASN A 81 -13.38 -5.74 -11.64
N LEU A 82 -12.91 -6.77 -10.94
CA LEU A 82 -12.39 -7.98 -11.61
C LEU A 82 -13.50 -8.98 -11.93
N ARG A 83 -13.33 -9.70 -13.04
CA ARG A 83 -14.29 -10.66 -13.59
C ARG A 83 -13.59 -11.95 -14.03
N GLU A 84 -14.37 -12.96 -14.36
CA GLU A 84 -13.87 -14.22 -14.90
C GLU A 84 -13.01 -13.98 -16.16
N GLY A 85 -11.80 -14.55 -16.16
CA GLY A 85 -10.84 -14.45 -17.25
C GLY A 85 -9.93 -13.23 -17.21
N ASP A 86 -10.18 -12.25 -16.33
CA ASP A 86 -9.22 -11.17 -16.02
C ASP A 86 -7.98 -11.75 -15.34
N GLU A 87 -6.83 -11.09 -15.51
CA GLU A 87 -5.58 -11.53 -14.90
C GLU A 87 -5.16 -10.59 -13.74
N ILE A 88 -4.77 -11.19 -12.62
CA ILE A 88 -4.12 -10.53 -11.50
C ILE A 88 -2.66 -10.97 -11.50
N VAL A 89 -1.72 -10.04 -11.57
CA VAL A 89 -0.28 -10.33 -11.59
C VAL A 89 0.34 -9.97 -10.26
N VAL A 90 1.05 -10.91 -9.63
CA VAL A 90 1.79 -10.70 -8.37
C VAL A 90 3.20 -11.24 -8.51
N SER A 91 4.16 -10.75 -7.73
CA SER A 91 5.49 -11.38 -7.71
C SER A 91 5.52 -12.60 -6.77
N ILE A 92 6.45 -13.54 -7.03
CA ILE A 92 6.69 -14.64 -6.08
C ILE A 92 7.36 -14.18 -4.78
N MET A 93 7.83 -12.94 -4.73
CA MET A 93 8.52 -12.34 -3.59
C MET A 93 7.57 -11.64 -2.61
N GLU A 94 6.25 -11.70 -2.84
CA GLU A 94 5.29 -10.95 -2.03
C GLU A 94 5.19 -11.49 -0.60
N HIS A 95 5.05 -10.56 0.33
CA HIS A 95 4.58 -10.90 1.67
C HIS A 95 3.16 -11.47 1.59
N HIS A 96 2.80 -12.40 2.48
CA HIS A 96 1.44 -12.98 2.52
C HIS A 96 0.33 -11.93 2.50
N SER A 97 0.55 -10.76 3.11
CA SER A 97 -0.39 -9.63 3.09
C SER A 97 -0.73 -9.13 1.68
N ASN A 98 0.22 -9.26 0.73
CA ASN A 98 0.05 -8.85 -0.66
C ASN A 98 -0.09 -10.05 -1.63
N LEU A 99 -0.35 -11.23 -1.12
CA LEU A 99 -0.63 -12.43 -1.90
C LEU A 99 -2.02 -13.00 -1.61
N LEU A 100 -2.33 -13.26 -0.34
CA LEU A 100 -3.57 -13.95 0.05
C LEU A 100 -4.85 -13.18 -0.34
N PRO A 101 -4.92 -11.84 -0.23
CA PRO A 101 -6.10 -11.11 -0.68
C PRO A 101 -6.39 -11.32 -2.17
N TRP A 102 -5.35 -11.35 -3.00
CA TRP A 102 -5.50 -11.55 -4.44
C TRP A 102 -5.89 -12.98 -4.82
N GLN A 103 -5.41 -13.98 -4.07
CA GLN A 103 -5.90 -15.35 -4.19
C GLN A 103 -7.40 -15.46 -3.85
N MET A 104 -7.85 -14.75 -2.82
CA MET A 104 -9.26 -14.68 -2.46
C MET A 104 -10.09 -14.02 -3.56
N VAL A 105 -9.64 -12.86 -4.07
CA VAL A 105 -10.31 -12.17 -5.19
C VAL A 105 -10.40 -13.08 -6.41
N ALA A 106 -9.29 -13.70 -6.82
CA ALA A 106 -9.26 -14.61 -7.97
C ALA A 106 -10.28 -15.76 -7.83
N ARG A 107 -10.36 -16.38 -6.64
CA ARG A 107 -11.33 -17.44 -6.36
C ARG A 107 -12.79 -16.98 -6.44
N GLN A 108 -13.08 -15.76 -6.00
CA GLN A 108 -14.45 -15.25 -5.95
C GLN A 108 -14.92 -14.68 -7.29
N THR A 109 -14.02 -14.12 -8.09
CA THR A 109 -14.35 -13.47 -9.35
C THR A 109 -14.17 -14.38 -10.58
N GLY A 110 -13.41 -15.48 -10.43
CA GLY A 110 -12.97 -16.30 -11.59
C GLY A 110 -11.77 -15.71 -12.33
N ALA A 111 -11.15 -14.67 -11.78
CA ALA A 111 -9.91 -14.11 -12.34
C ALA A 111 -8.73 -15.08 -12.17
N VAL A 112 -7.74 -14.97 -13.04
CA VAL A 112 -6.55 -15.82 -13.08
C VAL A 112 -5.41 -15.13 -12.34
N LEU A 113 -4.86 -15.78 -11.31
CA LEU A 113 -3.69 -15.28 -10.61
C LEU A 113 -2.42 -15.76 -11.33
N LYS A 114 -1.57 -14.82 -11.74
CA LYS A 114 -0.28 -15.05 -12.40
C LYS A 114 0.88 -14.58 -11.53
N PHE A 115 2.03 -15.22 -11.68
CA PHE A 115 3.21 -14.90 -10.88
C PHE A 115 4.34 -14.37 -11.76
N LEU A 116 5.00 -13.32 -11.28
CA LEU A 116 6.28 -12.83 -11.80
C LEU A 116 7.40 -13.62 -11.14
N GLU A 117 8.11 -14.41 -11.92
CA GLU A 117 9.30 -15.12 -11.47
C GLU A 117 10.47 -14.15 -11.35
N CYS A 118 11.24 -14.24 -10.26
CA CYS A 118 12.48 -13.48 -10.12
C CYS A 118 13.69 -14.34 -10.42
N THR A 119 14.82 -13.69 -10.72
CA THR A 119 16.12 -14.36 -10.84
C THR A 119 16.62 -14.84 -9.47
N GLN A 120 17.74 -15.57 -9.45
CA GLN A 120 18.39 -15.97 -8.19
C GLN A 120 18.88 -14.77 -7.36
N GLU A 121 19.17 -13.64 -8.01
CA GLU A 121 19.53 -12.38 -7.39
C GLU A 121 18.34 -11.57 -6.90
N GLY A 122 17.11 -12.06 -7.10
CA GLY A 122 15.88 -11.42 -6.66
C GLY A 122 15.44 -10.25 -7.56
N THR A 123 15.88 -10.19 -8.81
CA THR A 123 15.45 -9.17 -9.77
C THR A 123 14.29 -9.66 -10.63
N LEU A 124 13.46 -8.74 -11.11
CA LEU A 124 12.38 -8.99 -12.07
C LEU A 124 12.84 -8.57 -13.46
N PRO A 125 13.23 -9.51 -14.35
CA PRO A 125 13.68 -9.18 -15.70
C PRO A 125 12.57 -8.58 -16.56
N ASP A 126 12.96 -7.77 -17.52
CA ASP A 126 12.04 -7.10 -18.44
C ASP A 126 11.17 -8.08 -19.21
N GLU A 127 11.76 -9.17 -19.68
CA GLU A 127 11.06 -10.21 -20.44
C GLU A 127 9.98 -10.90 -19.60
N VAL A 128 10.20 -11.04 -18.27
CA VAL A 128 9.20 -11.60 -17.35
C VAL A 128 8.04 -10.65 -17.17
N LEU A 129 8.32 -9.34 -17.02
CA LEU A 129 7.30 -8.32 -16.89
C LEU A 129 6.43 -8.24 -18.15
N GLU A 130 7.05 -8.16 -19.33
CA GLU A 130 6.37 -8.04 -20.64
C GLU A 130 5.56 -9.29 -20.98
N ALA A 131 6.04 -10.49 -20.60
CA ALA A 131 5.31 -11.73 -20.83
C ALA A 131 4.12 -11.91 -19.87
N ALA A 132 4.21 -11.42 -18.64
CA ALA A 132 3.18 -11.60 -17.63
C ALA A 132 2.06 -10.54 -17.70
N ILE A 133 2.40 -9.27 -18.00
CA ILE A 133 1.46 -8.15 -18.06
C ILE A 133 0.89 -8.05 -19.47
N THR A 134 -0.33 -8.55 -19.66
CA THR A 134 -1.00 -8.69 -20.95
C THR A 134 -2.25 -7.81 -21.05
N GLU A 135 -2.93 -7.80 -22.19
CA GLU A 135 -4.22 -7.10 -22.38
C GLU A 135 -5.33 -7.62 -21.45
N LYS A 136 -5.17 -8.83 -20.90
CA LYS A 136 -6.10 -9.40 -19.92
C LYS A 136 -5.79 -8.98 -18.50
N THR A 137 -4.59 -8.45 -18.24
CA THR A 137 -4.19 -7.98 -16.89
C THR A 137 -5.05 -6.77 -16.51
N LYS A 138 -5.65 -6.82 -15.34
CA LYS A 138 -6.48 -5.75 -14.77
C LYS A 138 -5.92 -5.22 -13.47
N LEU A 139 -5.05 -5.99 -12.82
CA LEU A 139 -4.41 -5.58 -11.58
C LEU A 139 -3.01 -6.21 -11.48
N VAL A 140 -2.05 -5.38 -11.09
CA VAL A 140 -0.69 -5.82 -10.72
C VAL A 140 -0.46 -5.44 -9.26
N ALA A 141 -0.08 -6.40 -8.42
CA ALA A 141 0.23 -6.14 -7.01
C ALA A 141 1.66 -6.58 -6.69
N VAL A 142 2.51 -5.62 -6.31
CA VAL A 142 3.94 -5.87 -6.06
C VAL A 142 4.46 -5.09 -4.86
N ALA A 143 5.39 -5.70 -4.12
CA ALA A 143 6.16 -4.99 -3.12
C ALA A 143 7.21 -4.11 -3.81
N GLN A 144 7.36 -2.86 -3.35
CA GLN A 144 8.43 -1.99 -3.86
C GLN A 144 9.80 -2.47 -3.37
N VAL A 145 9.87 -2.96 -2.13
CA VAL A 145 11.07 -3.58 -1.55
C VAL A 145 10.67 -4.91 -0.90
N SER A 146 11.35 -5.99 -1.27
CA SER A 146 11.11 -7.30 -0.68
C SER A 146 11.49 -7.34 0.80
N ASN A 147 10.60 -7.82 1.65
CA ASN A 147 10.85 -7.99 3.08
C ASN A 147 11.85 -9.12 3.41
N VAL A 148 12.09 -10.03 2.48
CA VAL A 148 12.99 -11.19 2.63
C VAL A 148 14.32 -10.93 1.94
N LEU A 149 14.29 -10.53 0.67
CA LEU A 149 15.49 -10.38 -0.16
C LEU A 149 16.11 -8.99 -0.06
N GLY A 150 15.32 -7.96 0.32
CA GLY A 150 15.78 -6.58 0.37
C GLY A 150 15.99 -5.94 -1.01
N CYS A 151 15.70 -6.64 -2.10
CA CYS A 151 15.76 -6.10 -3.45
C CYS A 151 14.68 -5.06 -3.69
N VAL A 152 15.00 -4.06 -4.51
CA VAL A 152 14.09 -3.01 -4.94
C VAL A 152 13.51 -3.40 -6.30
N ASN A 153 12.19 -3.50 -6.39
CA ASN A 153 11.50 -3.83 -7.62
C ASN A 153 11.32 -2.59 -8.52
N PRO A 154 11.32 -2.77 -9.86
CA PRO A 154 11.22 -1.68 -10.83
C PRO A 154 9.76 -1.18 -10.96
N VAL A 155 9.21 -0.58 -9.89
CA VAL A 155 7.79 -0.17 -9.81
C VAL A 155 7.42 0.79 -10.93
N GLU A 156 8.25 1.78 -11.25
CA GLU A 156 7.99 2.73 -12.34
C GLU A 156 7.75 2.03 -13.70
N LYS A 157 8.58 1.01 -13.99
CA LYS A 157 8.44 0.23 -15.21
C LYS A 157 7.18 -0.63 -15.19
N ILE A 158 6.89 -1.27 -14.04
CA ILE A 158 5.69 -2.08 -13.85
C ILE A 158 4.44 -1.23 -14.04
N VAL A 159 4.38 -0.03 -13.44
CA VAL A 159 3.27 0.91 -13.58
C VAL A 159 3.06 1.29 -15.04
N LYS A 160 4.14 1.68 -15.75
CA LYS A 160 4.05 2.03 -17.16
C LYS A 160 3.49 0.89 -18.00
N LEU A 161 4.02 -0.32 -17.86
CA LEU A 161 3.53 -1.50 -18.59
C LEU A 161 2.07 -1.83 -18.26
N ALA A 162 1.71 -1.77 -16.96
CA ALA A 162 0.34 -2.04 -16.52
C ALA A 162 -0.65 -1.02 -17.07
N HIS A 163 -0.33 0.27 -16.99
CA HIS A 163 -1.18 1.34 -17.51
C HIS A 163 -1.34 1.28 -19.04
N GLU A 164 -0.30 0.91 -19.78
CA GLU A 164 -0.39 0.66 -21.22
C GLU A 164 -1.39 -0.46 -21.57
N LYS A 165 -1.65 -1.40 -20.64
CA LYS A 165 -2.64 -2.49 -20.75
C LYS A 165 -3.98 -2.17 -20.08
N GLY A 166 -4.13 -0.99 -19.49
CA GLY A 166 -5.32 -0.57 -18.76
C GLY A 166 -5.51 -1.28 -17.42
N ALA A 167 -4.42 -1.77 -16.83
CA ALA A 167 -4.39 -2.38 -15.51
C ALA A 167 -4.01 -1.35 -14.43
N VAL A 168 -4.54 -1.52 -13.21
CA VAL A 168 -4.15 -0.75 -12.03
C VAL A 168 -2.99 -1.41 -11.29
N VAL A 169 -2.20 -0.61 -10.57
CA VAL A 169 -1.07 -1.09 -9.78
C VAL A 169 -1.26 -0.81 -8.30
N VAL A 170 -1.12 -1.87 -7.50
CA VAL A 170 -1.13 -1.85 -6.04
C VAL A 170 0.28 -2.08 -5.54
N VAL A 171 0.83 -1.14 -4.79
CA VAL A 171 2.19 -1.22 -4.25
C VAL A 171 2.18 -1.47 -2.75
N ASP A 172 2.79 -2.57 -2.33
CA ASP A 172 3.16 -2.78 -0.93
C ASP A 172 4.47 -2.03 -0.65
N ALA A 173 4.35 -0.90 0.04
CA ALA A 173 5.45 -0.04 0.45
C ALA A 173 5.85 -0.25 1.93
N ALA A 174 5.47 -1.38 2.55
CA ALA A 174 5.75 -1.65 3.95
C ALA A 174 7.25 -1.62 4.28
N GLN A 175 8.11 -1.98 3.33
CA GLN A 175 9.56 -1.92 3.48
C GLN A 175 10.19 -0.71 2.81
N SER A 176 9.61 -0.14 1.77
CA SER A 176 10.17 1.04 1.11
C SER A 176 9.94 2.32 1.89
N ALA A 177 8.71 2.56 2.38
CA ALA A 177 8.37 3.79 3.09
C ALA A 177 9.28 4.11 4.29
N PRO A 178 9.75 3.13 5.11
CA PRO A 178 10.70 3.40 6.17
C PRO A 178 12.15 3.62 5.71
N HIS A 179 12.53 3.20 4.50
CA HIS A 179 13.94 3.10 4.11
C HIS A 179 14.33 3.99 2.93
N MET A 180 13.39 4.48 2.16
CA MET A 180 13.65 5.32 0.99
C MET A 180 12.50 6.33 0.77
N PRO A 181 12.75 7.46 0.09
CA PRO A 181 11.69 8.37 -0.31
C PRO A 181 10.67 7.67 -1.21
N VAL A 182 9.39 7.91 -0.95
CA VAL A 182 8.29 7.40 -1.78
C VAL A 182 7.50 8.60 -2.28
N ASP A 183 7.38 8.73 -3.59
CA ASP A 183 6.59 9.76 -4.25
C ASP A 183 5.53 9.09 -5.12
N VAL A 184 4.29 9.04 -4.61
CA VAL A 184 3.18 8.37 -5.30
C VAL A 184 2.79 9.05 -6.59
N THR A 185 3.05 10.38 -6.69
CA THR A 185 2.76 11.15 -7.90
C THR A 185 3.78 10.86 -9.00
N ALA A 186 5.06 10.78 -8.64
CA ALA A 186 6.12 10.43 -9.59
C ALA A 186 6.03 8.96 -10.05
N LEU A 187 5.70 8.05 -9.12
CA LEU A 187 5.51 6.63 -9.41
C LEU A 187 4.23 6.35 -10.22
N ASP A 188 3.26 7.26 -10.18
CA ASP A 188 1.93 7.14 -10.82
C ASP A 188 1.17 5.86 -10.42
N VAL A 189 1.33 5.42 -9.17
CA VAL A 189 0.67 4.21 -8.64
C VAL A 189 -0.80 4.50 -8.30
N ASP A 190 -1.68 3.52 -8.49
CA ASP A 190 -3.11 3.65 -8.19
C ASP A 190 -3.40 3.44 -6.70
N PHE A 191 -2.70 2.52 -6.06
CA PHE A 191 -2.82 2.23 -4.63
C PHE A 191 -1.44 1.98 -4.02
N LEU A 192 -1.21 2.55 -2.84
CA LEU A 192 0.00 2.32 -2.06
C LEU A 192 -0.35 2.06 -0.61
N ALA A 193 0.24 1.02 -0.01
CA ALA A 193 -0.01 0.64 1.38
C ALA A 193 1.31 0.51 2.16
N PHE A 194 1.33 1.05 3.38
CA PHE A 194 2.46 0.90 4.31
C PHE A 194 1.99 0.89 5.78
N SER A 195 2.90 0.63 6.70
CA SER A 195 2.59 0.50 8.13
C SER A 195 3.40 1.45 9.00
N GLY A 196 2.74 2.22 9.86
CA GLY A 196 3.38 3.16 10.79
C GLY A 196 4.37 2.49 11.74
N HIS A 197 4.06 1.27 12.24
CA HIS A 197 4.94 0.56 13.19
C HIS A 197 6.34 0.20 12.63
N LYS A 198 6.53 0.29 11.31
CA LYS A 198 7.86 0.16 10.66
C LYS A 198 8.53 1.51 10.44
N LEU A 199 7.76 2.61 10.55
CA LEU A 199 8.17 4.01 10.47
C LEU A 199 8.33 4.66 11.85
N MET A 200 8.61 3.86 12.88
CA MET A 200 8.77 4.33 14.26
C MET A 200 7.47 4.89 14.91
N GLY A 201 6.29 4.66 14.30
CA GLY A 201 4.98 5.09 14.77
C GLY A 201 4.06 3.97 15.27
#